data_e34c6a1ca7f7bfc8c52c313c89c10e6c
#
_entry.id   e34c6a1ca7f7bfc8c52c313c89c10e6c
#
_cell.length_a   1.000
_cell.length_b   1.000
_cell.length_c   1.000
_cell.angle_alpha   90.00
_cell.angle_beta   90.00
_cell.angle_gamma   90.00
#
_symmetry.space_group_name_H-M   'P 1'
#
loop_
_entity.id
_entity.type
_entity.pdbx_description
1 polymer ?
#
loop_
_entity_poly.entity_id
_entity_poly.type
_entity_poly.pdbx_seq_one_letter_code
_entity_poly.pdbx_strand_id
1 'polypeptide(L)'
;MNARLEHANLLVRDVGATIHFLQTAFPEFRIRFDARQLDGAGWVHIGTDDTYIALAQSTVEPEKRWQPYAGVPGVNHLAYEVEDVEALHERLKSAGYRDSTPVNNHPYRKRIYFFDRDGNDWEFVQYLTEDPKKRHDYTIPDR
;
A
#
# COMPACT_ATOMS: atom_id res chain seq x y z
N MET A 1 16.85 -0.37 -21.45
CA MET A 1 16.27 0.39 -20.31
C MET A 1 15.11 -0.40 -19.73
N ASN A 2 15.14 -0.66 -18.45
CA ASN A 2 14.06 -1.37 -17.79
C ASN A 2 13.12 -0.36 -17.11
N ALA A 3 11.84 -0.39 -17.48
CA ALA A 3 10.84 0.43 -16.79
C ALA A 3 10.59 -0.12 -15.39
N ARG A 4 10.38 0.78 -14.43
CA ARG A 4 9.93 0.47 -13.07
C ARG A 4 8.92 1.51 -12.62
N LEU A 5 8.02 1.13 -11.74
CA LEU A 5 7.12 2.08 -11.13
C LEU A 5 7.94 3.02 -10.23
N GLU A 6 7.90 4.32 -10.51
CA GLU A 6 8.64 5.32 -9.73
C GLU A 6 7.80 5.83 -8.56
N HIS A 7 6.52 6.18 -8.82
CA HIS A 7 5.58 6.58 -7.77
C HIS A 7 4.12 6.33 -8.18
N ALA A 8 3.26 6.34 -7.20
CA ALA A 8 1.82 6.53 -7.35
C ALA A 8 1.41 7.83 -6.65
N ASN A 9 0.38 8.51 -7.15
CA ASN A 9 -0.18 9.70 -6.53
C ASN A 9 -1.58 9.41 -6.02
N LEU A 10 -1.83 9.69 -4.75
CA LEU A 10 -3.11 9.48 -4.09
C LEU A 10 -3.66 10.80 -3.56
N LEU A 11 -4.91 11.08 -3.88
CA LEU A 11 -5.70 12.08 -3.16
C LEU A 11 -6.29 11.42 -1.93
N VAL A 12 -6.02 11.96 -0.75
CA VAL A 12 -6.43 11.41 0.54
C VAL A 12 -7.16 12.45 1.37
N ARG A 13 -8.05 12.02 2.25
CA ARG A 13 -8.79 12.93 3.12
C ARG A 13 -7.94 13.53 4.22
N ASP A 14 -6.94 12.79 4.68
CA ASP A 14 -6.01 13.20 5.73
C ASP A 14 -4.62 12.66 5.41
N VAL A 15 -3.73 13.55 4.95
CA VAL A 15 -2.35 13.21 4.61
C VAL A 15 -1.61 12.64 5.83
N GLY A 16 -1.82 13.20 7.03
CA GLY A 16 -1.19 12.71 8.27
C GLY A 16 -1.62 11.28 8.63
N ALA A 17 -2.89 10.96 8.47
CA ALA A 17 -3.41 9.60 8.71
C ALA A 17 -2.82 8.59 7.71
N THR A 18 -2.65 8.97 6.44
CA THR A 18 -2.05 8.09 5.45
C THR A 18 -0.55 7.91 5.67
N ILE A 19 0.17 8.97 6.07
CA ILE A 19 1.58 8.86 6.50
C ILE A 19 1.71 7.85 7.66
N HIS A 20 0.85 7.95 8.66
CA HIS A 20 0.86 7.03 9.80
C HIS A 20 0.65 5.57 9.36
N PHE A 21 -0.30 5.32 8.46
CA PHE A 21 -0.53 3.99 7.89
C PHE A 21 0.74 3.46 7.19
N LEU A 22 1.30 4.27 6.29
CA LEU A 22 2.48 3.87 5.50
C LEU A 22 3.71 3.62 6.38
N GLN A 23 3.95 4.44 7.40
CA GLN A 23 5.08 4.26 8.31
C GLN A 23 4.86 3.11 9.31
N THR A 24 3.61 2.74 9.58
CA THR A 24 3.29 1.53 10.35
C THR A 24 3.58 0.28 9.53
N ALA A 25 3.17 0.28 8.25
CA ALA A 25 3.46 -0.83 7.34
C ALA A 25 4.95 -0.93 7.01
N PHE A 26 5.58 0.22 6.74
CA PHE A 26 6.96 0.34 6.26
C PHE A 26 7.75 1.27 7.19
N PRO A 27 8.36 0.77 8.28
CA PRO A 27 9.13 1.60 9.21
C PRO A 27 10.31 2.35 8.56
N GLU A 28 10.81 1.86 7.42
CA GLU A 28 11.87 2.49 6.62
C GLU A 28 11.39 3.68 5.77
N PHE A 29 10.06 3.85 5.59
CA PHE A 29 9.55 4.97 4.80
C PHE A 29 9.79 6.29 5.53
N ARG A 30 10.35 7.24 4.80
CA ARG A 30 10.58 8.60 5.29
C ARG A 30 9.90 9.62 4.39
N ILE A 31 9.58 10.76 4.96
CA ILE A 31 9.12 11.91 4.17
C ILE A 31 10.30 12.41 3.36
N ARG A 32 10.18 12.34 2.05
CA ARG A 32 11.20 12.82 1.11
C ARG A 32 11.09 14.32 0.88
N PHE A 33 9.86 14.82 0.85
CA PHE A 33 9.53 16.23 0.73
C PHE A 33 8.16 16.51 1.34
N ASP A 34 8.03 17.62 2.08
CA ASP A 34 6.79 18.04 2.72
C ASP A 34 6.44 19.46 2.29
N ALA A 35 5.55 19.58 1.32
CA ALA A 35 5.07 20.87 0.83
C ALA A 35 3.98 21.49 1.71
N ARG A 36 3.47 20.80 2.73
CA ARG A 36 2.45 21.33 3.65
C ARG A 36 3.01 22.53 4.44
N GLN A 37 4.33 22.59 4.58
CA GLN A 37 5.04 23.69 5.26
C GLN A 37 5.34 24.87 4.31
N LEU A 38 5.05 24.70 3.02
CA LEU A 38 5.27 25.71 1.98
C LEU A 38 3.90 26.15 1.44
N ASP A 39 3.54 27.40 1.58
CA ASP A 39 2.40 28.07 0.93
C ASP A 39 1.05 27.33 0.95
N GLY A 40 0.83 26.42 1.89
CA GLY A 40 -0.42 25.67 2.02
C GLY A 40 -0.68 24.64 0.91
N ALA A 41 0.34 24.27 0.13
CA ALA A 41 0.25 23.23 -0.89
C ALA A 41 0.12 21.84 -0.22
N GLY A 42 -1.01 21.35 0.12
CA GLY A 42 -1.27 20.15 0.93
C GLY A 42 -0.79 18.81 0.33
N TRP A 43 0.50 18.68 0.00
CA TRP A 43 1.05 17.42 -0.53
C TRP A 43 2.38 17.02 0.11
N VAL A 44 2.67 15.72 0.08
CA VAL A 44 3.87 15.09 0.67
C VAL A 44 4.34 13.97 -0.23
N HIS A 45 5.65 13.77 -0.33
CA HIS A 45 6.26 12.56 -0.88
C HIS A 45 6.83 11.72 0.25
N ILE A 46 6.42 10.45 0.34
CA ILE A 46 6.85 9.51 1.37
C ILE A 46 7.28 8.17 0.74
N GLY A 47 8.40 7.64 1.14
CA GLY A 47 8.93 6.37 0.62
C GLY A 47 10.40 6.15 0.93
N THR A 48 11.10 5.51 0.00
CA THR A 48 12.54 5.26 0.05
C THR A 48 13.28 6.16 -0.95
N ASP A 49 14.58 5.94 -1.15
CA ASP A 49 15.33 6.65 -2.21
C ASP A 49 14.89 6.26 -3.62
N ASP A 50 14.41 5.02 -3.78
CA ASP A 50 14.12 4.45 -5.10
C ASP A 50 12.69 4.71 -5.57
N THR A 51 11.72 4.70 -4.66
CA THR A 51 10.30 4.79 -4.99
C THR A 51 9.53 5.47 -3.86
N TYR A 52 8.39 6.08 -4.17
CA TYR A 52 7.60 6.81 -3.19
C TYR A 52 6.11 6.84 -3.54
N ILE A 53 5.32 7.22 -2.58
CA ILE A 53 3.93 7.61 -2.74
C ILE A 53 3.84 9.13 -2.61
N ALA A 54 3.24 9.77 -3.60
CA ALA A 54 2.85 11.17 -3.52
C ALA A 54 1.44 11.23 -2.92
N LEU A 55 1.30 11.95 -1.82
CA LEU A 55 0.01 12.18 -1.15
C LEU A 55 -0.40 13.63 -1.36
N ALA A 56 -1.64 13.85 -1.76
CA ALA A 56 -2.21 15.19 -1.86
C ALA A 56 -3.51 15.25 -1.03
N GLN A 57 -3.66 16.36 -0.29
CA GLN A 57 -4.85 16.60 0.53
C GLN A 57 -6.06 16.85 -0.37
N SER A 58 -7.09 16.02 -0.22
CA SER A 58 -8.37 16.27 -0.88
C SER A 58 -9.07 17.47 -0.25
N THR A 59 -9.64 18.32 -1.09
CA THR A 59 -10.47 19.47 -0.66
C THR A 59 -11.97 19.20 -0.85
N VAL A 60 -12.30 18.00 -1.34
CA VAL A 60 -13.68 17.60 -1.68
C VAL A 60 -14.01 16.30 -0.97
N GLU A 61 -15.16 16.27 -0.27
CA GLU A 61 -15.73 15.02 0.20
C GLU A 61 -16.33 14.26 -0.99
N PRO A 62 -15.92 13.00 -1.23
CA PRO A 62 -16.49 12.23 -2.32
C PRO A 62 -17.97 11.93 -2.06
N GLU A 63 -18.82 12.09 -3.06
CA GLU A 63 -20.24 11.70 -3.00
C GLU A 63 -20.41 10.21 -2.69
N LYS A 64 -19.48 9.40 -3.17
CA LYS A 64 -19.40 7.96 -2.87
C LYS A 64 -17.96 7.60 -2.52
N ARG A 65 -17.78 6.79 -1.48
CA ARG A 65 -16.48 6.22 -1.18
C ARG A 65 -16.05 5.30 -2.31
N TRP A 66 -14.77 5.39 -2.70
CA TRP A 66 -14.16 4.40 -3.55
C TRP A 66 -14.32 3.01 -2.92
N GLN A 67 -14.76 2.06 -3.73
CA GLN A 67 -14.88 0.66 -3.32
C GLN A 67 -14.02 -0.19 -4.26
N PRO A 68 -12.90 -0.69 -3.80
CA PRO A 68 -12.12 -1.68 -4.54
C PRO A 68 -13.00 -2.87 -4.92
N TYR A 69 -12.75 -3.46 -6.07
CA TYR A 69 -13.47 -4.65 -6.56
C TYR A 69 -14.95 -4.46 -6.91
N ALA A 70 -15.43 -3.24 -6.99
CA ALA A 70 -16.84 -2.94 -7.34
C ALA A 70 -17.15 -3.04 -8.83
N GLY A 71 -16.19 -3.49 -9.66
CA GLY A 71 -16.37 -3.63 -11.10
C GLY A 71 -16.25 -2.34 -11.90
N VAL A 72 -15.93 -1.24 -11.26
CA VAL A 72 -15.67 0.06 -11.92
C VAL A 72 -14.20 0.12 -12.32
N PRO A 73 -13.87 0.54 -13.57
CA PRO A 73 -12.47 0.69 -13.97
C PRO A 73 -11.71 1.66 -13.07
N GLY A 74 -10.51 1.24 -12.62
CA GLY A 74 -9.65 2.02 -11.74
C GLY A 74 -8.65 1.13 -11.01
N VAL A 75 -7.90 1.71 -10.09
CA VAL A 75 -6.95 0.97 -9.25
C VAL A 75 -7.71 0.25 -8.15
N ASN A 76 -7.65 -1.09 -8.10
CA ASN A 76 -8.22 -1.87 -7.00
C ASN A 76 -7.32 -1.83 -5.76
N HIS A 77 -6.03 -2.06 -5.94
CA HIS A 77 -5.04 -2.06 -4.86
C HIS A 77 -3.66 -1.70 -5.40
N LEU A 78 -2.77 -1.36 -4.48
CA LEU A 78 -1.34 -1.27 -4.71
C LEU A 78 -0.66 -2.40 -3.94
N ALA A 79 0.33 -3.04 -4.56
CA ALA A 79 1.06 -4.15 -3.95
C ALA A 79 2.52 -3.78 -3.69
N TYR A 80 3.00 -4.17 -2.50
CA TYR A 80 4.41 -4.07 -2.11
C TYR A 80 4.96 -5.45 -1.80
N GLU A 81 6.13 -5.77 -2.35
CA GLU A 81 6.92 -6.90 -1.89
C GLU A 81 7.57 -6.54 -0.55
N VAL A 82 7.45 -7.44 0.43
CA VAL A 82 7.99 -7.28 1.78
C VAL A 82 8.76 -8.53 2.21
N GLU A 83 9.69 -8.37 3.15
CA GLU A 83 10.51 -9.47 3.65
C GLU A 83 9.78 -10.35 4.67
N ASP A 84 8.88 -9.77 5.47
CA ASP A 84 8.17 -10.45 6.55
C ASP A 84 6.73 -9.93 6.64
N VAL A 85 5.83 -10.65 5.99
CA VAL A 85 4.41 -10.32 5.94
C VAL A 85 3.71 -10.53 7.29
N GLU A 86 4.19 -11.46 8.10
CA GLU A 86 3.60 -11.75 9.42
C GLU A 86 3.92 -10.63 10.42
N ALA A 87 5.17 -10.18 10.46
CA ALA A 87 5.55 -9.05 11.29
C ALA A 87 4.83 -7.76 10.88
N LEU A 88 4.64 -7.54 9.57
CA LEU A 88 3.87 -6.41 9.05
C LEU A 88 2.39 -6.52 9.45
N HIS A 89 1.80 -7.71 9.36
CA HIS A 89 0.42 -7.96 9.79
C HIS A 89 0.22 -7.58 11.27
N GLU A 90 1.11 -8.05 12.16
CA GLU A 90 1.04 -7.75 13.58
C GLU A 90 1.16 -6.24 13.86
N ARG A 91 2.04 -5.53 13.15
CA ARG A 91 2.17 -4.06 13.32
C ARG A 91 0.88 -3.33 12.93
N LEU A 92 0.29 -3.66 11.78
CA LEU A 92 -0.93 -3.01 11.31
C LEU A 92 -2.13 -3.34 12.21
N LYS A 93 -2.28 -4.59 12.63
CA LYS A 93 -3.34 -5.01 13.56
C LYS A 93 -3.20 -4.30 14.90
N SER A 94 -2.01 -4.25 15.47
CA SER A 94 -1.74 -3.57 16.74
C SER A 94 -2.00 -2.06 16.67
N ALA A 95 -1.82 -1.45 15.51
CA ALA A 95 -2.16 -0.05 15.26
C ALA A 95 -3.65 0.19 14.97
N GLY A 96 -4.48 -0.85 14.95
CA GLY A 96 -5.93 -0.76 14.77
C GLY A 96 -6.39 -0.69 13.32
N TYR A 97 -5.55 -1.05 12.36
CA TYR A 97 -5.95 -1.16 10.95
C TYR A 97 -6.69 -2.46 10.69
N ARG A 98 -7.57 -2.44 9.69
CA ARG A 98 -8.41 -3.56 9.31
C ARG A 98 -7.86 -4.28 8.10
N ASP A 99 -7.64 -5.59 8.23
CA ASP A 99 -7.37 -6.45 7.10
C ASP A 99 -8.60 -6.57 6.19
N SER A 100 -8.38 -6.56 4.88
CA SER A 100 -9.45 -6.74 3.88
C SER A 100 -9.63 -8.21 3.53
N THR A 101 -8.57 -8.99 3.56
CA THR A 101 -8.59 -10.44 3.37
C THR A 101 -7.72 -11.12 4.43
N PRO A 102 -8.04 -12.36 4.84
CA PRO A 102 -7.17 -13.13 5.71
C PRO A 102 -5.84 -13.45 5.00
N VAL A 103 -4.83 -13.77 5.81
CA VAL A 103 -3.53 -14.24 5.30
C VAL A 103 -3.78 -15.49 4.47
N ASN A 104 -3.37 -15.46 3.20
CA ASN A 104 -3.39 -16.64 2.37
C ASN A 104 -1.99 -17.21 2.20
N ASN A 105 -1.92 -18.53 2.23
CA ASN A 105 -0.69 -19.28 2.08
C ASN A 105 -0.64 -19.97 0.73
N HIS A 106 0.49 -19.82 0.10
CA HIS A 106 0.85 -20.51 -1.13
C HIS A 106 2.26 -21.06 -0.95
N PRO A 107 2.66 -22.17 -1.59
CA PRO A 107 4.01 -22.74 -1.40
C PRO A 107 5.14 -21.75 -1.71
N TYR A 108 4.88 -20.75 -2.54
CA TYR A 108 5.91 -19.83 -3.03
C TYR A 108 5.72 -18.37 -2.59
N ARG A 109 4.63 -18.04 -1.90
CA ARG A 109 4.34 -16.68 -1.42
C ARG A 109 3.33 -16.67 -0.28
N LYS A 110 3.40 -15.62 0.53
CA LYS A 110 2.35 -15.25 1.50
C LYS A 110 1.83 -13.87 1.13
N ARG A 111 0.53 -13.64 1.27
CA ARG A 111 -0.11 -12.34 0.96
C ARG A 111 -1.07 -11.95 2.07
N ILE A 112 -1.10 -10.65 2.33
CA ILE A 112 -2.10 -10.01 3.20
C ILE A 112 -2.57 -8.72 2.54
N TYR A 113 -3.75 -8.26 2.97
CA TYR A 113 -4.35 -7.04 2.47
C TYR A 113 -4.88 -6.22 3.64
N PHE A 114 -4.67 -4.90 3.62
CA PHE A 114 -5.18 -3.98 4.62
C PHE A 114 -5.76 -2.75 3.98
N PHE A 115 -6.85 -2.26 4.58
CA PHE A 115 -7.40 -0.97 4.23
C PHE A 115 -6.69 0.16 4.98
N ASP A 116 -6.39 1.25 4.26
CA ASP A 116 -6.04 2.51 4.89
C ASP A 116 -7.31 3.24 5.40
N ARG A 117 -7.13 4.45 5.94
CA ARG A 117 -8.24 5.24 6.49
C ARG A 117 -9.23 5.75 5.43
N ASP A 118 -8.83 5.81 4.18
CA ASP A 118 -9.70 6.17 3.05
C ASP A 118 -10.43 4.97 2.44
N GLY A 119 -10.07 3.75 2.83
CA GLY A 119 -10.62 2.51 2.30
C GLY A 119 -9.90 2.03 1.04
N ASN A 120 -8.72 2.58 0.74
CA ASN A 120 -7.85 2.01 -0.28
C ASN A 120 -7.31 0.68 0.20
N ASP A 121 -7.26 -0.30 -0.69
CA ASP A 121 -6.73 -1.62 -0.38
C ASP A 121 -5.24 -1.70 -0.75
N TRP A 122 -4.46 -2.24 0.17
CA TRP A 122 -3.01 -2.41 0.04
C TRP A 122 -2.66 -3.87 0.19
N GLU A 123 -1.99 -4.44 -0.82
CA GLU A 123 -1.46 -5.79 -0.77
C GLU A 123 -0.01 -5.77 -0.31
N PHE A 124 0.35 -6.74 0.52
CA PHE A 124 1.72 -6.99 0.93
C PHE A 124 2.03 -8.45 0.61
N VAL A 125 3.07 -8.68 -0.19
CA VAL A 125 3.45 -10.01 -0.65
C VAL A 125 4.88 -10.34 -0.24
N GLN A 126 5.05 -11.48 0.41
CA GLN A 126 6.35 -12.07 0.71
C GLN A 126 6.55 -13.27 -0.19
N TYR A 127 7.58 -13.24 -1.01
CA TYR A 127 7.97 -14.42 -1.80
C TYR A 127 8.87 -15.35 -0.98
N LEU A 128 8.60 -16.64 -1.08
CA LEU A 128 9.33 -17.71 -0.39
C LEU A 128 10.35 -18.39 -1.31
N THR A 129 10.59 -17.84 -2.49
CA THR A 129 11.48 -18.37 -3.51
C THR A 129 12.02 -17.24 -4.40
N GLU A 130 13.25 -17.42 -4.86
CA GLU A 130 13.86 -16.52 -5.85
C GLU A 130 13.62 -16.96 -7.30
N ASP A 131 13.06 -18.16 -7.52
CA ASP A 131 12.75 -18.66 -8.86
C ASP A 131 11.57 -17.89 -9.48
N PRO A 132 11.78 -17.10 -10.55
CA PRO A 132 10.71 -16.30 -11.14
C PRO A 132 9.51 -17.14 -11.64
N LYS A 133 9.75 -18.36 -12.10
CA LYS A 133 8.68 -19.25 -12.58
C LYS A 133 7.75 -19.67 -11.44
N LYS A 134 8.32 -19.91 -10.25
CA LYS A 134 7.55 -20.23 -9.04
C LYS A 134 6.88 -19.00 -8.46
N ARG A 135 7.57 -17.86 -8.42
CA ARG A 135 6.99 -16.59 -7.97
C ARG A 135 5.72 -16.24 -8.77
N HIS A 136 5.72 -16.50 -10.07
CA HIS A 136 4.63 -16.19 -11.00
C HIS A 136 3.70 -17.38 -11.27
N ASP A 137 3.77 -18.45 -10.48
CA ASP A 137 2.87 -19.57 -10.61
C ASP A 137 1.51 -19.27 -9.95
N TYR A 138 0.49 -19.11 -10.75
CA TYR A 138 -0.90 -18.93 -10.33
C TYR A 138 -1.78 -20.14 -10.66
N THR A 139 -1.17 -21.29 -11.03
CA THR A 139 -1.89 -22.55 -11.27
C THR A 139 -2.18 -23.29 -9.97
N ILE A 140 -1.41 -23.02 -8.93
CA ILE A 140 -1.63 -23.54 -7.59
C ILE A 140 -2.52 -22.56 -6.83
N PRO A 141 -3.69 -22.96 -6.34
CA PRO A 141 -4.56 -22.05 -5.59
C PRO A 141 -3.95 -21.64 -4.25
N ASP A 142 -4.22 -20.42 -3.83
CA ASP A 142 -3.93 -19.96 -2.47
C ASP A 142 -4.81 -20.73 -1.47
N ARG A 143 -4.25 -21.07 -0.33
CA ARG A 143 -4.92 -21.78 0.74
C ARG A 143 -5.22 -20.90 1.94
#